data_e463812cae234bda3e0b2562b634a926
#
_entry.id   e463812cae234bda3e0b2562b634a926
#
_cell.length_a   1.000
_cell.length_b   1.000
_cell.length_c   1.000
_cell.angle_alpha   90.00
_cell.angle_beta   90.00
_cell.angle_gamma   90.00
#
_symmetry.space_group_name_H-M   'P 1'
#
loop_
_entity.id
_entity.type
_entity.pdbx_description
1 polymer ?
#
loop_
_entity_poly.entity_id
_entity_poly.type
_entity_poly.pdbx_seq_one_letter_code
_entity_poly.pdbx_strand_id
1 'polypeptide(L)'
;MRICWVSPRDIVDCFGDPQFLKRNRAFAVEAEPLVIADKNFSVGMPFAETDVCKAFHQVCRDGGEWVDTEFWTRVTGQIQSGLKKWGCSNEEQFKSRCARLNRLYASIKDKGVLPKANGDQIKVAIDRLGHPLFVDGRHRLACGLALDVEQVPVHVIGRHEVWQEFRESLVLYGDRHRGVYQRIDHVDLQELPYSHGDNRMPLLKKALEGYQT
;
A
#
# COMPACT_ATOMS: atom_id res chain seq x y z
N MET A 1 11.08 -5.32 10.27
CA MET A 1 10.03 -4.93 9.29
C MET A 1 8.68 -4.99 10.00
N ARG A 2 8.01 -3.86 10.09
CA ARG A 2 6.69 -3.77 10.73
C ARG A 2 5.58 -4.04 9.70
N ILE A 3 4.68 -4.96 10.03
CA ILE A 3 3.51 -5.29 9.21
C ILE A 3 2.28 -4.75 9.94
N CYS A 4 1.47 -3.97 9.22
CA CYS A 4 0.16 -3.53 9.65
C CYS A 4 -0.92 -4.28 8.86
N TRP A 5 -2.12 -4.39 9.43
CA TRP A 5 -3.26 -5.00 8.76
C TRP A 5 -4.28 -3.91 8.43
N VAL A 6 -4.65 -3.80 7.17
CA VAL A 6 -5.62 -2.79 6.69
C VAL A 6 -6.67 -3.46 5.81
N SER A 7 -7.86 -2.86 5.75
CA SER A 7 -8.81 -3.24 4.70
C SER A 7 -8.21 -2.91 3.33
N PRO A 8 -8.25 -3.82 2.34
CA PRO A 8 -7.79 -3.50 0.99
C PRO A 8 -8.58 -2.34 0.36
N ARG A 9 -9.81 -2.10 0.84
CA ARG A 9 -10.66 -0.98 0.38
C ARG A 9 -10.18 0.38 0.88
N ASP A 10 -9.40 0.43 1.97
CA ASP A 10 -8.82 1.67 2.48
C ASP A 10 -7.62 2.13 1.62
N ILE A 11 -7.05 1.23 0.80
CA ILE A 11 -5.97 1.53 -0.14
C ILE A 11 -6.60 1.97 -1.47
N VAL A 12 -7.15 3.19 -1.49
CA VAL A 12 -7.94 3.70 -2.63
C VAL A 12 -7.03 4.11 -3.77
N ASP A 13 -6.01 4.92 -3.49
CA ASP A 13 -5.17 5.57 -4.50
C ASP A 13 -3.77 4.99 -4.56
N CYS A 14 -3.11 5.16 -5.70
CA CYS A 14 -1.69 4.87 -5.86
C CYS A 14 -0.84 6.06 -5.37
N PHE A 15 0.35 5.78 -4.85
CA PHE A 15 1.37 6.81 -4.67
C PHE A 15 1.90 7.26 -6.04
N GLY A 16 1.99 8.56 -6.28
CA GLY A 16 2.23 9.12 -7.62
C GLY A 16 3.64 8.85 -8.17
N ASP A 17 4.70 8.84 -7.32
CA ASP A 17 6.08 8.53 -7.75
C ASP A 17 6.71 7.38 -6.93
N PRO A 18 6.36 6.11 -7.20
CA PRO A 18 6.98 4.98 -6.52
C PRO A 18 8.49 4.86 -6.81
N GLN A 19 8.99 5.48 -7.89
CA GLN A 19 10.42 5.50 -8.19
C GLN A 19 11.19 6.42 -7.23
N PHE A 20 10.57 7.49 -6.74
CA PHE A 20 11.14 8.32 -5.68
C PHE A 20 11.47 7.48 -4.44
N LEU A 21 10.51 6.68 -3.96
CA LEU A 21 10.72 5.78 -2.82
C LEU A 21 11.83 4.75 -3.08
N LYS A 22 11.87 4.20 -4.29
CA LYS A 22 12.89 3.23 -4.69
C LYS A 22 14.28 3.85 -4.70
N ARG A 23 14.45 5.05 -5.31
CA ARG A 23 15.73 5.77 -5.33
C ARG A 23 16.24 6.10 -3.93
N ASN A 24 15.33 6.38 -2.99
CA ASN A 24 15.66 6.70 -1.60
C ASN A 24 15.72 5.47 -0.68
N ARG A 25 15.86 4.26 -1.25
CA ARG A 25 16.03 2.98 -0.53
C ARG A 25 14.89 2.61 0.44
N ALA A 26 13.71 3.22 0.32
CA ALA A 26 12.57 2.91 1.17
C ALA A 26 12.07 1.45 1.04
N PHE A 27 12.51 0.73 0.00
CA PHE A 27 12.18 -0.69 -0.24
C PHE A 27 13.10 -1.68 0.51
N ALA A 28 14.13 -1.21 1.21
CA ALA A 28 14.98 -2.11 1.99
C ALA A 28 14.17 -2.74 3.14
N VAL A 29 14.40 -4.03 3.39
CA VAL A 29 13.58 -4.84 4.32
C VAL A 29 13.61 -4.30 5.76
N GLU A 30 14.73 -3.69 6.16
CA GLU A 30 14.95 -3.16 7.52
C GLU A 30 14.93 -1.63 7.58
N ALA A 31 14.56 -0.97 6.46
CA ALA A 31 14.51 0.48 6.47
C ALA A 31 13.32 0.99 7.30
N GLU A 32 13.57 2.03 8.09
CA GLU A 32 12.50 2.85 8.65
C GLU A 32 11.73 3.52 7.49
N PRO A 33 10.41 3.74 7.65
CA PRO A 33 9.64 4.44 6.65
C PRO A 33 10.23 5.82 6.33
N LEU A 34 10.41 6.10 5.04
CA LEU A 34 10.95 7.37 4.57
C LEU A 34 9.97 8.50 4.90
N VAL A 35 10.44 9.56 5.55
CA VAL A 35 9.67 10.79 5.72
C VAL A 35 9.72 11.57 4.41
N ILE A 36 8.56 11.86 3.84
CA ILE A 36 8.41 12.45 2.51
C ILE A 36 7.85 13.86 2.67
N ALA A 37 8.67 14.87 2.29
CA ALA A 37 8.23 16.26 2.29
C ALA A 37 7.08 16.49 1.28
N ASP A 38 6.19 17.41 1.59
CA ASP A 38 4.99 17.75 0.80
C ASP A 38 5.29 17.90 -0.70
N LYS A 39 6.36 18.63 -1.06
CA LYS A 39 6.79 18.85 -2.45
C LYS A 39 7.16 17.59 -3.24
N ASN A 40 7.45 16.48 -2.54
CA ASN A 40 7.82 15.18 -3.11
C ASN A 40 6.68 14.15 -2.95
N PHE A 41 5.60 14.53 -2.30
CA PHE A 41 4.45 13.67 -2.07
C PHE A 41 3.38 13.93 -3.14
N SER A 42 2.94 12.90 -3.81
CA SER A 42 1.88 13.00 -4.81
C SER A 42 0.96 11.79 -4.74
N VAL A 43 -0.32 12.05 -4.96
CA VAL A 43 -1.35 11.04 -5.11
C VAL A 43 -1.52 10.75 -6.60
N GLY A 44 -1.55 9.48 -6.96
CA GLY A 44 -1.75 9.03 -8.32
C GLY A 44 -3.20 8.66 -8.61
N MET A 45 -3.40 7.82 -9.61
CA MET A 45 -4.73 7.33 -9.97
C MET A 45 -5.28 6.34 -8.93
N PRO A 46 -6.61 6.18 -8.83
CA PRO A 46 -7.21 5.13 -8.02
C PRO A 46 -6.70 3.75 -8.42
N PHE A 47 -6.38 2.90 -7.42
CA PHE A 47 -5.86 1.56 -7.70
C PHE A 47 -6.87 0.68 -8.44
N ALA A 48 -8.16 0.84 -8.15
CA ALA A 48 -9.24 0.13 -8.82
C ALA A 48 -9.31 0.42 -10.33
N GLU A 49 -8.83 1.58 -10.78
CA GLU A 49 -8.81 1.96 -12.19
C GLU A 49 -7.60 1.38 -12.95
N THR A 50 -6.64 0.80 -12.25
CA THR A 50 -5.50 0.14 -12.92
C THR A 50 -5.96 -1.07 -13.72
N ASP A 51 -5.38 -1.26 -14.90
CA ASP A 51 -5.70 -2.40 -15.76
C ASP A 51 -5.48 -3.75 -15.07
N VAL A 52 -4.49 -3.85 -14.18
CA VAL A 52 -4.24 -5.06 -13.40
C VAL A 52 -5.36 -5.36 -12.40
N CYS A 53 -5.89 -4.33 -11.72
CA CYS A 53 -7.01 -4.52 -10.80
C CYS A 53 -8.26 -4.96 -11.56
N LYS A 54 -8.61 -4.27 -12.65
CA LYS A 54 -9.72 -4.63 -13.54
C LYS A 54 -9.58 -6.05 -14.08
N ALA A 55 -8.38 -6.45 -14.52
CA ALA A 55 -8.11 -7.79 -15.01
C ALA A 55 -8.34 -8.87 -13.95
N PHE A 56 -7.93 -8.64 -12.69
CA PHE A 56 -8.20 -9.60 -11.62
C PHE A 56 -9.69 -9.73 -11.32
N HIS A 57 -10.46 -8.64 -11.35
CA HIS A 57 -11.91 -8.72 -11.21
C HIS A 57 -12.53 -9.51 -12.35
N GLN A 58 -12.21 -9.17 -13.62
CA GLN A 58 -12.74 -9.82 -14.80
C GLN A 58 -12.42 -11.33 -14.84
N VAL A 59 -11.16 -11.71 -14.57
CA VAL A 59 -10.73 -13.11 -14.68
C VAL A 59 -11.07 -13.93 -13.43
N CYS A 60 -10.75 -13.38 -12.27
CA CYS A 60 -10.77 -14.18 -11.04
C CYS A 60 -12.14 -14.15 -10.34
N ARG A 61 -12.85 -13.02 -10.43
CA ARG A 61 -14.18 -12.88 -9.83
C ARG A 61 -15.29 -13.26 -10.81
N ASP A 62 -15.18 -12.80 -12.07
CA ASP A 62 -16.25 -12.92 -13.05
C ASP A 62 -16.06 -14.12 -13.98
N GLY A 63 -14.92 -14.84 -13.91
CA GLY A 63 -14.65 -16.07 -14.65
C GLY A 63 -14.22 -15.87 -16.10
N GLY A 64 -13.77 -14.67 -16.47
CA GLY A 64 -13.24 -14.37 -17.81
C GLY A 64 -11.83 -14.92 -18.06
N GLU A 65 -11.31 -14.63 -19.24
CA GLU A 65 -9.96 -15.06 -19.66
C GLU A 65 -8.98 -13.89 -19.62
N TRP A 66 -7.69 -14.17 -19.28
CA TRP A 66 -6.64 -13.14 -19.27
C TRP A 66 -6.47 -12.45 -20.61
N VAL A 67 -6.62 -13.22 -21.70
CA VAL A 67 -6.46 -12.74 -23.08
C VAL A 67 -7.47 -11.65 -23.47
N ASP A 68 -8.61 -11.61 -22.80
CA ASP A 68 -9.70 -10.67 -23.07
C ASP A 68 -9.56 -9.36 -22.25
N THR A 69 -8.47 -9.21 -21.48
CA THR A 69 -8.28 -8.05 -20.62
C THR A 69 -7.42 -6.96 -21.26
N GLU A 70 -7.68 -5.71 -20.88
CA GLU A 70 -6.79 -4.58 -21.25
C GLU A 70 -5.36 -4.78 -20.74
N PHE A 71 -5.20 -5.40 -19.57
CA PHE A 71 -3.90 -5.75 -19.01
C PHE A 71 -3.11 -6.67 -19.94
N TRP A 72 -3.75 -7.71 -20.48
CA TRP A 72 -3.13 -8.61 -21.45
C TRP A 72 -2.71 -7.87 -22.71
N THR A 73 -3.65 -7.15 -23.35
CA THR A 73 -3.41 -6.39 -24.59
C THR A 73 -2.24 -5.42 -24.43
N ARG A 74 -2.22 -4.67 -23.33
CA ARG A 74 -1.12 -3.72 -23.06
C ARG A 74 0.23 -4.42 -22.88
N VAL A 75 0.28 -5.49 -22.08
CA VAL A 75 1.55 -6.19 -21.80
C VAL A 75 2.09 -6.91 -23.03
N THR A 76 1.23 -7.62 -23.77
CA THR A 76 1.64 -8.31 -25.00
C THR A 76 2.08 -7.35 -26.09
N GLY A 77 1.37 -6.21 -26.27
CA GLY A 77 1.79 -5.16 -27.18
C GLY A 77 3.18 -4.58 -26.86
N GLN A 78 3.49 -4.40 -25.57
CA GLN A 78 4.83 -3.98 -25.12
C GLN A 78 5.90 -5.06 -25.38
N ILE A 79 5.58 -6.32 -25.17
CA ILE A 79 6.48 -7.43 -25.48
C ILE A 79 6.73 -7.53 -26.99
N GLN A 80 5.70 -7.41 -27.82
CA GLN A 80 5.81 -7.41 -29.28
C GLN A 80 6.65 -6.24 -29.80
N SER A 81 6.65 -5.09 -29.12
CA SER A 81 7.55 -3.98 -29.43
C SER A 81 9.00 -4.17 -28.92
N GLY A 82 9.36 -5.37 -28.48
CA GLY A 82 10.71 -5.72 -28.02
C GLY A 82 11.02 -5.38 -26.55
N LEU A 83 10.04 -4.90 -25.79
CA LEU A 83 10.24 -4.57 -24.37
C LEU A 83 10.08 -5.82 -23.49
N LYS A 84 11.04 -6.05 -22.60
CA LYS A 84 10.86 -7.05 -21.56
C LYS A 84 9.92 -6.51 -20.48
N LYS A 85 8.74 -7.12 -20.32
CA LYS A 85 7.72 -6.71 -19.35
C LYS A 85 7.36 -7.86 -18.41
N TRP A 86 7.21 -7.53 -17.12
CA TRP A 86 6.86 -8.52 -16.09
C TRP A 86 7.83 -9.72 -16.04
N GLY A 87 9.09 -9.52 -16.44
CA GLY A 87 10.08 -10.57 -16.59
C GLY A 87 9.88 -11.48 -17.81
N CYS A 88 8.94 -11.13 -18.72
CA CYS A 88 8.59 -11.88 -19.92
C CYS A 88 9.15 -11.17 -21.15
N SER A 89 9.67 -11.97 -22.11
CA SER A 89 10.20 -11.52 -23.39
C SER A 89 9.37 -12.01 -24.59
N ASN A 90 8.37 -12.86 -24.34
CA ASN A 90 7.39 -13.35 -25.31
C ASN A 90 6.05 -13.67 -24.65
N GLU A 91 5.04 -13.88 -25.47
CA GLU A 91 3.67 -14.13 -25.04
C GLU A 91 3.53 -15.42 -24.23
N GLU A 92 4.25 -16.49 -24.60
CA GLU A 92 4.19 -17.78 -23.90
C GLU A 92 4.68 -17.66 -22.43
N GLN A 93 5.76 -16.89 -22.21
CA GLN A 93 6.22 -16.57 -20.86
C GLN A 93 5.16 -15.77 -20.10
N PHE A 94 4.43 -14.89 -20.80
CA PHE A 94 3.37 -14.10 -20.16
C PHE A 94 2.15 -14.97 -19.85
N LYS A 95 1.75 -15.91 -20.68
CA LYS A 95 0.74 -16.94 -20.37
C LYS A 95 1.11 -17.72 -19.11
N SER A 96 2.35 -18.21 -19.05
CA SER A 96 2.86 -18.91 -17.88
C SER A 96 2.83 -18.05 -16.61
N ARG A 97 3.04 -16.75 -16.76
CA ARG A 97 2.91 -15.80 -15.63
C ARG A 97 1.45 -15.64 -15.21
N CYS A 98 0.51 -15.49 -16.12
CA CYS A 98 -0.92 -15.44 -15.82
C CYS A 98 -1.41 -16.70 -15.10
N ALA A 99 -0.93 -17.89 -15.51
CA ALA A 99 -1.20 -19.12 -14.78
C ALA A 99 -0.66 -19.09 -13.31
N ARG A 100 0.47 -18.41 -13.06
CA ARG A 100 0.96 -18.17 -11.69
C ARG A 100 0.07 -17.20 -10.91
N LEU A 101 -0.52 -16.19 -11.57
CA LEU A 101 -1.48 -15.28 -10.96
C LEU A 101 -2.76 -16.01 -10.55
N ASN A 102 -3.26 -16.96 -11.36
CA ASN A 102 -4.38 -17.83 -10.98
C ASN A 102 -4.06 -18.66 -9.73
N ARG A 103 -2.83 -19.21 -9.62
CA ARG A 103 -2.41 -19.95 -8.42
C ARG A 103 -2.30 -19.03 -7.20
N LEU A 104 -1.82 -17.79 -7.37
CA LEU A 104 -1.81 -16.81 -6.30
C LEU A 104 -3.22 -16.51 -5.81
N TYR A 105 -4.15 -16.26 -6.73
CA TYR A 105 -5.56 -16.04 -6.40
C TYR A 105 -6.17 -17.21 -5.64
N ALA A 106 -6.00 -18.45 -6.14
CA ALA A 106 -6.48 -19.64 -5.47
C ALA A 106 -5.89 -19.80 -4.05
N SER A 107 -4.58 -19.51 -3.90
CA SER A 107 -3.92 -19.56 -2.58
C SER A 107 -4.47 -18.51 -1.61
N ILE A 108 -4.75 -17.29 -2.09
CA ILE A 108 -5.32 -16.23 -1.25
C ILE A 108 -6.78 -16.54 -0.91
N LYS A 109 -7.53 -17.13 -1.82
CA LYS A 109 -8.90 -17.58 -1.58
C LYS A 109 -8.97 -18.64 -0.47
N ASP A 110 -8.01 -19.56 -0.43
CA ASP A 110 -7.94 -20.65 0.54
C ASP A 110 -7.38 -20.19 1.91
N LYS A 111 -6.36 -19.35 1.92
CA LYS A 111 -5.55 -19.06 3.12
C LYS A 111 -5.55 -17.60 3.57
N GLY A 112 -6.24 -16.72 2.84
CA GLY A 112 -6.10 -15.28 3.00
C GLY A 112 -4.75 -14.75 2.50
N VAL A 113 -4.55 -13.44 2.62
CA VAL A 113 -3.27 -12.80 2.26
C VAL A 113 -2.30 -12.93 3.43
N LEU A 114 -1.41 -13.92 3.36
CA LEU A 114 -0.44 -14.19 4.42
C LEU A 114 0.77 -13.25 4.33
N PRO A 115 1.31 -12.80 5.50
CA PRO A 115 2.60 -12.13 5.56
C PRO A 115 3.72 -13.02 5.01
N LYS A 116 4.69 -12.43 4.32
CA LYS A 116 5.90 -13.15 3.85
C LYS A 116 7.14 -12.59 4.50
N ALA A 117 8.01 -13.48 4.97
CA ALA A 117 9.24 -13.11 5.66
C ALA A 117 10.26 -12.36 4.77
N ASN A 118 10.19 -12.53 3.44
CA ASN A 118 11.17 -12.01 2.48
C ASN A 118 10.83 -10.63 1.90
N GLY A 119 9.97 -9.84 2.57
CA GLY A 119 9.65 -8.47 2.14
C GLY A 119 8.71 -8.34 0.94
N ASP A 120 8.21 -9.46 0.38
CA ASP A 120 7.23 -9.47 -0.72
C ASP A 120 5.82 -9.21 -0.18
N GLN A 121 5.63 -8.03 0.45
CA GLN A 121 4.36 -7.54 1.00
C GLN A 121 3.73 -6.50 0.07
N ILE A 122 2.45 -6.19 0.33
CA ILE A 122 1.86 -4.96 -0.16
C ILE A 122 2.60 -3.82 0.54
N LYS A 123 3.12 -2.86 -0.23
CA LYS A 123 3.81 -1.69 0.30
C LYS A 123 2.95 -0.47 0.12
N VAL A 124 2.88 0.36 1.16
CA VAL A 124 2.10 1.59 1.17
C VAL A 124 2.93 2.78 1.66
N ALA A 125 2.55 3.97 1.20
CA ALA A 125 2.93 5.23 1.81
C ALA A 125 1.70 5.81 2.51
N ILE A 126 1.89 6.47 3.66
CA ILE A 126 0.79 7.11 4.38
C ILE A 126 0.76 8.59 4.03
N ASP A 127 -0.39 9.09 3.61
CA ASP A 127 -0.60 10.49 3.27
C ASP A 127 -0.68 11.40 4.50
N ARG A 128 -0.90 12.70 4.29
CA ARG A 128 -1.01 13.69 5.37
C ARG A 128 -2.19 13.48 6.31
N LEU A 129 -3.22 12.77 5.86
CA LEU A 129 -4.45 12.46 6.61
C LEU A 129 -4.43 11.05 7.22
N GLY A 130 -3.38 10.28 6.99
CA GLY A 130 -3.26 8.91 7.45
C GLY A 130 -3.71 7.85 6.42
N HIS A 131 -4.21 8.22 5.25
CA HIS A 131 -4.67 7.22 4.29
C HIS A 131 -3.50 6.45 3.67
N PRO A 132 -3.60 5.12 3.56
CA PRO A 132 -2.59 4.31 2.89
C PRO A 132 -2.70 4.43 1.36
N LEU A 133 -1.64 4.89 0.71
CA LEU A 133 -1.51 4.91 -0.74
C LEU A 133 -0.71 3.70 -1.22
N PHE A 134 -1.19 3.02 -2.26
CA PHE A 134 -0.53 1.87 -2.84
C PHE A 134 0.82 2.24 -3.48
N VAL A 135 1.87 1.48 -3.18
CA VAL A 135 3.21 1.63 -3.80
C VAL A 135 3.64 0.39 -4.57
N ASP A 136 3.52 -0.81 -3.96
CA ASP A 136 3.97 -2.08 -4.55
C ASP A 136 3.16 -3.27 -4.00
N GLY A 137 3.25 -4.44 -4.68
CA GLY A 137 2.48 -5.63 -4.31
C GLY A 137 1.12 -5.73 -4.98
N ARG A 138 0.97 -5.13 -6.18
CA ARG A 138 -0.29 -4.97 -6.93
C ARG A 138 -1.11 -6.23 -7.11
N HIS A 139 -0.47 -7.38 -7.35
CA HIS A 139 -1.22 -8.63 -7.55
C HIS A 139 -1.90 -9.11 -6.26
N ARG A 140 -1.27 -8.90 -5.10
CA ARG A 140 -1.85 -9.27 -3.81
C ARG A 140 -3.00 -8.35 -3.43
N LEU A 141 -2.82 -7.03 -3.69
CA LEU A 141 -3.90 -6.06 -3.46
C LEU A 141 -5.08 -6.33 -4.40
N ALA A 142 -4.83 -6.54 -5.70
CA ALA A 142 -5.88 -6.87 -6.67
C ALA A 142 -6.62 -8.19 -6.33
N CYS A 143 -5.89 -9.24 -5.88
CA CYS A 143 -6.52 -10.45 -5.36
C CYS A 143 -7.38 -10.18 -4.12
N GLY A 144 -6.87 -9.38 -3.18
CA GLY A 144 -7.60 -9.04 -1.96
C GLY A 144 -8.91 -8.32 -2.25
N LEU A 145 -8.88 -7.37 -3.20
CA LEU A 145 -10.08 -6.65 -3.65
C LEU A 145 -11.05 -7.56 -4.41
N ALA A 146 -10.55 -8.40 -5.35
CA ALA A 146 -11.39 -9.31 -6.12
C ALA A 146 -12.06 -10.41 -5.26
N LEU A 147 -11.41 -10.82 -4.16
CA LEU A 147 -11.93 -11.79 -3.19
C LEU A 147 -12.69 -11.16 -2.03
N ASP A 148 -12.72 -9.83 -1.98
CA ASP A 148 -13.39 -9.10 -0.90
C ASP A 148 -12.88 -9.49 0.50
N VAL A 149 -11.56 -9.71 0.63
CA VAL A 149 -10.98 -10.07 1.92
C VAL A 149 -11.08 -8.90 2.90
N GLU A 150 -11.29 -9.22 4.17
CA GLU A 150 -11.47 -8.21 5.23
C GLU A 150 -10.21 -7.39 5.45
N GLN A 151 -9.05 -8.06 5.51
CA GLN A 151 -7.76 -7.40 5.79
C GLN A 151 -6.62 -7.98 4.94
N VAL A 152 -5.65 -7.12 4.63
CA VAL A 152 -4.39 -7.50 3.99
C VAL A 152 -3.20 -6.98 4.80
N PRO A 153 -2.10 -7.76 4.88
CA PRO A 153 -0.88 -7.29 5.53
C PRO A 153 -0.16 -6.30 4.61
N VAL A 154 0.18 -5.14 5.15
CA VAL A 154 0.92 -4.09 4.46
C VAL A 154 2.19 -3.73 5.20
N HIS A 155 3.17 -3.27 4.44
CA HIS A 155 4.39 -2.67 4.93
C HIS A 155 4.38 -1.18 4.62
N VAL A 156 4.39 -0.34 5.64
CA VAL A 156 4.52 1.11 5.49
C VAL A 156 5.98 1.43 5.19
N ILE A 157 6.25 1.98 4.00
CA ILE A 157 7.60 2.30 3.53
C ILE A 157 7.84 3.80 3.37
N GLY A 158 6.80 4.60 3.49
CA GLY A 158 6.87 6.06 3.44
C GLY A 158 5.76 6.71 4.24
N ARG A 159 6.01 7.89 4.74
CA ARG A 159 5.03 8.73 5.43
C ARG A 159 5.17 10.17 4.97
N HIS A 160 4.05 10.83 4.76
CA HIS A 160 4.03 12.28 4.61
C HIS A 160 4.60 12.94 5.87
N GLU A 161 5.39 14.02 5.73
CA GLU A 161 6.00 14.71 6.86
C GLU A 161 4.99 15.14 7.93
N VAL A 162 3.82 15.67 7.53
CA VAL A 162 2.74 16.06 8.45
C VAL A 162 2.22 14.87 9.26
N TRP A 163 2.04 13.71 8.63
CA TRP A 163 1.63 12.49 9.34
C TRP A 163 2.71 11.99 10.30
N GLN A 164 3.98 12.10 9.92
CA GLN A 164 5.09 11.74 10.80
C GLN A 164 5.17 12.68 12.02
N GLU A 165 5.04 13.99 11.82
CA GLU A 165 4.97 14.96 12.91
C GLU A 165 3.80 14.68 13.87
N PHE A 166 2.62 14.34 13.31
CA PHE A 166 1.48 13.92 14.11
C PHE A 166 1.81 12.68 14.96
N ARG A 167 2.40 11.63 14.37
CA ARG A 167 2.84 10.42 15.10
C ARG A 167 3.82 10.74 16.22
N GLU A 168 4.81 11.58 15.95
CA GLU A 168 5.81 12.00 16.94
C GLU A 168 5.16 12.77 18.09
N SER A 169 4.20 13.63 17.79
CA SER A 169 3.43 14.33 18.82
C SER A 169 2.64 13.36 19.71
N LEU A 170 2.07 12.29 19.13
CA LEU A 170 1.39 11.25 19.91
C LEU A 170 2.34 10.52 20.86
N VAL A 171 3.56 10.20 20.41
CA VAL A 171 4.58 9.57 21.26
C VAL A 171 4.96 10.48 22.42
N LEU A 172 5.14 11.78 22.15
CA LEU A 172 5.57 12.76 23.16
C LEU A 172 4.48 13.09 24.19
N TYR A 173 3.20 13.03 23.81
CA TYR A 173 2.08 13.55 24.62
C TYR A 173 0.98 12.53 24.91
N GLY A 174 1.13 11.28 24.44
CA GLY A 174 0.10 10.25 24.46
C GLY A 174 -0.47 9.94 25.86
N ASP A 175 0.34 9.98 26.90
CA ASP A 175 -0.12 9.68 28.27
C ASP A 175 -1.14 10.69 28.82
N ARG A 176 -1.04 11.96 28.43
CA ARG A 176 -1.95 13.02 28.87
C ARG A 176 -3.29 13.01 28.12
N HIS A 177 -3.31 12.42 26.95
CA HIS A 177 -4.47 12.42 26.06
C HIS A 177 -4.97 11.02 25.70
N ARG A 178 -4.63 10.01 26.50
CA ARG A 178 -4.98 8.59 26.28
C ARG A 178 -6.44 8.40 25.89
N GLY A 179 -7.37 9.18 26.48
CA GLY A 179 -8.79 9.15 26.14
C GLY A 179 -9.14 9.69 24.74
N VAL A 180 -8.31 10.57 24.17
CA VAL A 180 -8.48 11.11 22.81
C VAL A 180 -7.90 10.13 21.78
N TYR A 181 -6.72 9.56 22.07
CA TYR A 181 -6.01 8.68 21.13
C TYR A 181 -6.53 7.25 21.07
N GLN A 182 -7.14 6.75 22.13
CA GLN A 182 -7.85 5.46 22.09
C GLN A 182 -9.02 5.46 21.11
N ARG A 183 -9.45 6.65 20.64
CA ARG A 183 -10.50 6.79 19.62
C ARG A 183 -9.94 6.87 18.19
N ILE A 184 -8.62 7.00 18.02
CA ILE A 184 -7.99 6.98 16.69
C ILE A 184 -7.60 5.56 16.41
N ASP A 185 -8.54 4.79 15.86
CA ASP A 185 -8.29 3.43 15.39
C ASP A 185 -7.56 3.50 14.04
N HIS A 186 -6.24 3.72 14.11
CA HIS A 186 -5.39 3.76 12.93
C HIS A 186 -4.23 2.78 13.08
N VAL A 187 -4.08 1.88 12.11
CA VAL A 187 -3.11 0.77 12.14
C VAL A 187 -1.64 1.21 12.27
N ASP A 188 -1.29 2.38 11.73
CA ASP A 188 0.07 2.93 11.85
C ASP A 188 0.32 3.58 13.23
N LEU A 189 -0.70 3.70 14.08
CA LEU A 189 -0.64 4.27 15.44
C LEU A 189 -0.75 3.22 16.56
N GLN A 190 -1.28 2.03 16.28
CA GLN A 190 -1.64 1.02 17.30
C GLN A 190 -0.47 0.58 18.21
N GLU A 191 0.76 0.69 17.74
CA GLU A 191 1.94 0.22 18.49
C GLU A 191 2.94 1.33 18.82
N LEU A 192 2.48 2.59 18.88
CA LEU A 192 3.38 3.67 19.29
C LEU A 192 3.77 3.47 20.76
N PRO A 193 5.08 3.49 21.09
CA PRO A 193 5.52 3.53 22.47
C PRO A 193 5.09 4.89 23.06
N TYR A 194 4.24 4.85 24.07
CA TYR A 194 3.88 6.06 24.83
C TYR A 194 5.03 6.40 25.75
N SER A 195 5.63 7.59 25.60
CA SER A 195 6.64 8.07 26.52
C SER A 195 5.98 8.82 27.69
N HIS A 196 6.47 8.58 28.90
CA HIS A 196 6.09 9.33 30.09
C HIS A 196 6.77 10.72 30.10
N GLY A 197 5.99 11.73 29.86
CA GLY A 197 6.27 13.10 30.29
C GLY A 197 7.18 13.96 29.41
N ASP A 198 6.62 14.89 28.67
CA ASP A 198 7.21 16.21 28.44
C ASP A 198 6.16 17.26 28.02
N ASN A 199 6.45 18.53 28.28
CA ASN A 199 5.49 19.63 28.35
C ASN A 199 5.23 20.40 27.04
N ARG A 200 5.16 19.72 25.85
CA ARG A 200 5.11 20.39 24.53
C ARG A 200 3.74 20.34 23.82
N MET A 201 2.66 20.74 24.52
CA MET A 201 1.27 20.81 24.01
C MET A 201 0.99 21.63 22.71
N PRO A 202 1.80 22.63 22.28
CA PRO A 202 1.41 23.50 21.16
C PRO A 202 1.34 22.81 19.80
N LEU A 203 2.15 21.78 19.56
CA LEU A 203 2.23 21.10 18.25
C LEU A 203 0.99 20.27 17.94
N LEU A 204 0.40 19.63 18.96
CA LEU A 204 -0.81 18.81 18.80
C LEU A 204 -2.03 19.64 18.40
N LYS A 205 -2.19 20.79 19.05
CA LYS A 205 -3.30 21.70 18.78
C LYS A 205 -3.23 22.22 17.34
N LYS A 206 -2.04 22.58 16.87
CA LYS A 206 -1.79 23.01 15.49
C LYS A 206 -2.02 21.90 14.47
N ALA A 207 -1.61 20.66 14.78
CA ALA A 207 -1.87 19.51 13.91
C ALA A 207 -3.38 19.22 13.78
N LEU A 208 -4.12 19.25 14.89
CA LEU A 208 -5.57 19.01 14.90
C LEU A 208 -6.38 20.17 14.27
N GLU A 209 -5.94 21.41 14.42
CA GLU A 209 -6.58 22.57 13.78
C GLU A 209 -6.38 22.58 12.25
N GLY A 210 -5.24 22.08 11.75
CA GLY A 210 -4.97 21.91 10.32
C GLY A 210 -5.78 20.79 9.64
N TYR A 211 -6.44 19.92 10.40
CA TYR A 211 -7.32 18.84 9.89
C TYR A 211 -8.79 19.25 9.79
N GLN A 212 -9.18 20.43 10.26
CA GLN A 212 -10.57 20.91 10.24
C GLN A 212 -10.85 21.92 9.12
N THR A 213 -9.87 22.24 8.29
CA THR A 213 -10.01 23.10 7.09
C THR A 213 -9.74 22.30 5.83
#